data_672339e6b1be8afffe72f9f3d0493fed
#
_entry.id   672339e6b1be8afffe72f9f3d0493fed
#
_cell.length_a   1.000
_cell.length_b   1.000
_cell.length_c   1.000
_cell.angle_alpha   90.00
_cell.angle_beta   90.00
_cell.angle_gamma   90.00
#
_symmetry.space_group_name_H-M   'P 1'
#
loop_
_entity.id
_entity.type
_entity.pdbx_description
1 polymer ?
#
loop_
_entity_poly.entity_id
_entity_poly.type
_entity_poly.pdbx_seq_one_letter_code
_entity_poly.pdbx_strand_id
1 'polypeptide(L)'
;MHLTDAVLAPLRERYGEPQPLHWDGEVTAQEFALAGSSPGRRHDVTFFVFDPGDRLALIQKPSYPDGVWRPPGGGVRPGEEFELGVQREAREELGIHIELERFLVSSEATFRGPDTSIDWRTHVFSASTDEEQLDPIDTHEISAARWGSAEELGGPIRARLLGTGRTLWRYRVALHDAALAALDDVPGTVPGTRP
;
A
#
# COMPACT_ATOMS: atom_id res chain seq x y z
N MET A 1 4.87 13.69 -12.36
CA MET A 1 4.92 13.05 -11.02
C MET A 1 4.45 14.08 -10.02
N HIS A 2 3.45 13.78 -9.19
CA HIS A 2 2.85 14.76 -8.29
C HIS A 2 3.46 14.73 -6.88
N LEU A 3 3.95 13.55 -6.46
CA LEU A 3 4.69 13.39 -5.20
C LEU A 3 6.17 13.64 -5.46
N THR A 4 6.57 14.89 -5.30
CA THR A 4 7.96 15.36 -5.41
C THR A 4 8.63 15.32 -4.03
N ASP A 5 9.95 15.48 -3.99
CA ASP A 5 10.67 15.59 -2.71
C ASP A 5 10.17 16.78 -1.88
N ALA A 6 9.70 17.85 -2.49
CA ALA A 6 9.08 18.98 -1.79
C ALA A 6 7.78 18.61 -1.06
N VAL A 7 7.02 17.64 -1.57
CA VAL A 7 5.82 17.09 -0.91
C VAL A 7 6.22 16.07 0.15
N LEU A 8 7.24 15.26 -0.12
CA LEU A 8 7.64 14.17 0.78
C LEU A 8 8.45 14.64 1.99
N ALA A 9 9.20 15.76 1.88
CA ALA A 9 10.02 16.24 2.99
C ALA A 9 9.21 16.56 4.25
N PRO A 10 8.09 17.33 4.21
CA PRO A 10 7.24 17.54 5.38
C PRO A 10 6.65 16.25 5.96
N LEU A 11 6.37 15.25 5.09
CA LEU A 11 5.85 13.96 5.55
C LEU A 11 6.90 13.15 6.32
N ARG A 12 8.18 13.21 5.88
CA ARG A 12 9.29 12.61 6.64
C ARG A 12 9.48 13.28 8.01
N GLU A 13 9.39 14.60 8.07
CA GLU A 13 9.47 15.32 9.33
C GLU A 13 8.34 14.95 10.31
N ARG A 14 7.13 14.75 9.78
CA ARG A 14 5.94 14.47 10.60
C ARG A 14 5.80 13.00 10.98
N TYR A 15 6.04 12.08 10.03
CA TYR A 15 5.75 10.66 10.17
C TYR A 15 7.00 9.77 10.26
N GLY A 16 8.20 10.37 10.30
CA GLY A 16 9.48 9.68 10.38
C GLY A 16 10.09 9.35 9.02
N GLU A 17 11.38 9.03 9.04
CA GLU A 17 12.14 8.68 7.83
C GLU A 17 11.80 7.25 7.39
N PRO A 18 11.32 7.05 6.15
CA PRO A 18 10.94 5.72 5.67
C PRO A 18 12.15 4.87 5.31
N GLN A 19 12.01 3.56 5.41
CA GLN A 19 12.99 2.64 4.84
C GLN A 19 12.98 2.72 3.30
N PRO A 20 14.13 2.88 2.64
CA PRO A 20 14.20 2.85 1.19
C PRO A 20 14.03 1.43 0.66
N LEU A 21 13.27 1.28 -0.43
CA LEU A 21 13.13 0.02 -1.15
C LEU A 21 13.41 0.25 -2.65
N HIS A 22 14.48 -0.35 -3.16
CA HIS A 22 14.74 -0.39 -4.60
C HIS A 22 14.28 -1.74 -5.15
N TRP A 23 13.50 -1.68 -6.24
CA TRP A 23 12.96 -2.88 -6.86
C TRP A 23 13.05 -2.77 -8.38
N ASP A 24 13.35 -3.89 -9.02
CA ASP A 24 13.50 -3.97 -10.47
C ASP A 24 13.00 -5.34 -10.95
N GLY A 25 12.21 -5.34 -12.04
CA GLY A 25 11.69 -6.58 -12.58
C GLY A 25 11.13 -6.48 -13.98
N GLU A 26 11.28 -7.58 -14.73
CA GLU A 26 10.65 -7.75 -16.02
C GLU A 26 9.17 -8.08 -15.84
N VAL A 27 8.32 -7.36 -16.56
CA VAL A 27 6.87 -7.54 -16.56
C VAL A 27 6.39 -8.00 -17.93
N THR A 28 5.34 -8.79 -17.95
CA THR A 28 4.67 -9.15 -19.19
C THR A 28 4.05 -7.93 -19.87
N ALA A 29 3.77 -8.01 -21.16
CA ALA A 29 3.10 -6.92 -21.89
C ALA A 29 1.75 -6.53 -21.24
N GLN A 30 1.01 -7.52 -20.71
CA GLN A 30 -0.24 -7.28 -20.01
C GLN A 30 -0.03 -6.52 -18.69
N GLU A 31 0.96 -6.92 -17.89
CA GLU A 31 1.30 -6.23 -16.63
C GLU A 31 1.85 -4.83 -16.91
N PHE A 32 2.63 -4.65 -17.97
CA PHE A 32 3.13 -3.34 -18.39
C PHE A 32 1.99 -2.40 -18.75
N ALA A 33 1.01 -2.87 -19.53
CA ALA A 33 -0.18 -2.11 -19.87
C ALA A 33 -0.99 -1.75 -18.61
N LEU A 34 -1.09 -2.67 -17.63
CA LEU A 34 -1.77 -2.41 -16.37
C LEU A 34 -1.04 -1.33 -15.54
N ALA A 35 0.29 -1.42 -15.40
CA ALA A 35 1.08 -0.41 -14.69
C ALA A 35 1.00 0.98 -15.35
N GLY A 36 0.86 1.02 -16.69
CA GLY A 36 0.71 2.25 -17.48
C GLY A 36 -0.73 2.74 -17.66
N SER A 37 -1.74 2.05 -17.11
CA SER A 37 -3.16 2.31 -17.40
C SER A 37 -3.68 3.69 -16.96
N SER A 38 -3.02 4.33 -16.00
CA SER A 38 -3.35 5.68 -15.55
C SER A 38 -2.35 6.69 -16.14
N PRO A 39 -2.70 7.44 -17.21
CA PRO A 39 -1.78 8.36 -17.85
C PRO A 39 -1.21 9.41 -16.89
N GLY A 40 0.12 9.55 -16.88
CA GLY A 40 0.83 10.53 -16.05
C GLY A 40 0.98 10.11 -14.57
N ARG A 41 0.27 9.10 -14.09
CA ARG A 41 0.45 8.56 -12.75
C ARG A 41 1.70 7.65 -12.72
N ARG A 42 2.60 7.91 -11.79
CA ARG A 42 3.84 7.17 -11.59
C ARG A 42 4.10 6.90 -10.11
N HIS A 43 3.04 6.95 -9.30
CA HIS A 43 3.11 6.71 -7.86
C HIS A 43 1.78 6.20 -7.33
N ASP A 44 1.84 5.54 -6.19
CA ASP A 44 0.69 5.30 -5.31
C ASP A 44 1.12 5.38 -3.83
N VAL A 45 0.11 5.39 -2.98
CA VAL A 45 0.26 5.31 -1.53
C VAL A 45 -0.46 4.07 -1.05
N THR A 46 0.12 3.33 -0.12
CA THR A 46 -0.47 2.15 0.51
C THR A 46 -0.57 2.40 2.01
N PHE A 47 -1.69 2.02 2.62
CA PHE A 47 -1.94 2.23 4.05
C PHE A 47 -2.06 0.89 4.76
N PHE A 48 -1.27 0.71 5.82
CA PHE A 48 -1.43 -0.38 6.78
C PHE A 48 -2.30 0.16 7.91
N VAL A 49 -3.62 0.03 7.76
CA VAL A 49 -4.60 0.57 8.71
C VAL A 49 -4.90 -0.47 9.77
N PHE A 50 -4.67 -0.10 11.02
CA PHE A 50 -4.96 -0.94 12.18
C PHE A 50 -6.13 -0.37 12.99
N ASP A 51 -6.99 -1.26 13.47
CA ASP A 51 -8.01 -0.92 14.45
C ASP A 51 -7.47 -1.07 15.89
N PRO A 52 -8.24 -0.69 16.95
CA PRO A 52 -7.81 -0.83 18.33
C PRO A 52 -7.54 -2.29 18.76
N GLY A 53 -8.03 -3.27 18.01
CA GLY A 53 -7.78 -4.70 18.21
C GLY A 53 -6.55 -5.23 17.47
N ASP A 54 -5.72 -4.34 16.88
CA ASP A 54 -4.52 -4.68 16.08
C ASP A 54 -4.86 -5.51 14.83
N ARG A 55 -6.12 -5.38 14.32
CA ARG A 55 -6.53 -6.00 13.06
C ARG A 55 -6.15 -5.10 11.90
N LEU A 56 -5.63 -5.68 10.83
CA LEU A 56 -5.19 -5.00 9.62
C LEU A 56 -6.32 -4.94 8.58
N ALA A 57 -6.65 -3.76 8.06
CA ALA A 57 -7.60 -3.63 6.97
C ALA A 57 -7.05 -4.19 5.66
N LEU A 58 -7.85 -5.05 5.01
CA LEU A 58 -7.53 -5.70 3.74
C LEU A 58 -8.68 -5.52 2.75
N ILE A 59 -8.33 -5.27 1.50
CA ILE A 59 -9.28 -5.12 0.40
C ILE A 59 -9.07 -6.16 -0.70
N GLN A 60 -10.13 -6.42 -1.44
CA GLN A 60 -10.14 -7.21 -2.67
C GLN A 60 -10.78 -6.41 -3.79
N LYS A 61 -10.19 -6.46 -4.99
CA LYS A 61 -10.77 -5.85 -6.20
C LYS A 61 -11.38 -6.92 -7.11
N PRO A 62 -12.41 -6.60 -7.92
CA PRO A 62 -13.05 -7.58 -8.82
C PRO A 62 -12.08 -8.26 -9.80
N SER A 63 -10.98 -7.57 -10.15
CA SER A 63 -9.96 -8.09 -11.05
C SER A 63 -8.91 -8.99 -10.40
N TYR A 64 -8.96 -9.16 -9.06
CA TYR A 64 -8.00 -9.98 -8.36
C TYR A 64 -8.37 -11.46 -8.44
N PRO A 65 -7.38 -12.35 -8.51
CA PRO A 65 -7.64 -13.78 -8.33
C PRO A 65 -8.25 -14.06 -6.95
N ASP A 66 -9.02 -15.14 -6.85
CA ASP A 66 -9.62 -15.57 -5.58
C ASP A 66 -8.57 -15.71 -4.47
N GLY A 67 -8.91 -15.19 -3.29
CA GLY A 67 -8.04 -15.21 -2.11
C GLY A 67 -6.85 -14.26 -2.16
N VAL A 68 -6.78 -13.37 -3.16
CA VAL A 68 -5.80 -12.29 -3.20
C VAL A 68 -6.36 -11.06 -2.48
N TRP A 69 -5.70 -10.70 -1.39
CA TRP A 69 -6.02 -9.53 -0.56
C TRP A 69 -4.79 -8.62 -0.47
N ARG A 70 -4.99 -7.35 -0.19
CA ARG A 70 -3.90 -6.41 0.07
C ARG A 70 -4.36 -5.28 1.00
N PRO A 71 -3.44 -4.56 1.67
CA PRO A 71 -3.76 -3.29 2.28
C PRO A 71 -4.33 -2.30 1.27
N PRO A 72 -5.24 -1.39 1.68
CA PRO A 72 -5.81 -0.35 0.83
C PRO A 72 -4.77 0.64 0.34
N GLY A 73 -5.14 1.42 -0.67
CA GLY A 73 -4.30 2.51 -1.16
C GLY A 73 -4.55 2.87 -2.61
N GLY A 74 -4.20 4.09 -2.93
CA GLY A 74 -4.46 4.68 -4.24
C GLY A 74 -3.54 5.84 -4.58
N GLY A 75 -3.98 6.74 -5.45
CA GLY A 75 -3.17 7.86 -5.92
C GLY A 75 -3.64 9.20 -5.37
N VAL A 76 -2.70 10.02 -4.91
CA VAL A 76 -2.94 11.43 -4.67
C VAL A 76 -3.11 12.13 -6.02
N ARG A 77 -4.14 12.95 -6.17
CA ARG A 77 -4.46 13.65 -7.42
C ARG A 77 -3.56 14.88 -7.63
N PRO A 78 -3.37 15.36 -8.87
CA PRO A 78 -2.67 16.59 -9.10
C PRO A 78 -3.28 17.79 -8.36
N GLY A 79 -2.48 18.49 -7.54
CA GLY A 79 -2.95 19.64 -6.74
C GLY A 79 -3.75 19.28 -5.49
N GLU A 80 -3.96 18.00 -5.22
CA GLU A 80 -4.56 17.52 -3.99
C GLU A 80 -3.49 17.52 -2.88
N GLU A 81 -3.88 18.00 -1.70
CA GLU A 81 -3.05 17.85 -0.51
C GLU A 81 -2.91 16.37 -0.16
N PHE A 82 -1.72 15.95 0.28
CA PHE A 82 -1.39 14.54 0.49
C PHE A 82 -2.35 13.85 1.44
N GLU A 83 -2.57 14.43 2.62
CA GLU A 83 -3.41 13.83 3.66
C GLU A 83 -4.89 13.79 3.26
N LEU A 84 -5.37 14.81 2.51
CA LEU A 84 -6.72 14.79 1.95
C LEU A 84 -6.89 13.68 0.90
N GLY A 85 -5.87 13.46 0.07
CA GLY A 85 -5.86 12.35 -0.89
C GLY A 85 -5.90 10.99 -0.22
N VAL A 86 -5.14 10.83 0.88
CA VAL A 86 -5.14 9.63 1.71
C VAL A 86 -6.51 9.38 2.34
N GLN A 87 -7.12 10.41 2.95
CA GLN A 87 -8.46 10.30 3.55
C GLN A 87 -9.53 9.94 2.50
N ARG A 88 -9.44 10.52 1.30
CA ARG A 88 -10.36 10.20 0.21
C ARG A 88 -10.25 8.74 -0.20
N GLU A 89 -9.03 8.20 -0.42
CA GLU A 89 -8.82 6.80 -0.77
C GLU A 89 -9.29 5.86 0.34
N ALA A 90 -8.99 6.16 1.62
CA ALA A 90 -9.46 5.36 2.74
C ALA A 90 -11.00 5.31 2.80
N ARG A 91 -11.65 6.45 2.54
CA ARG A 91 -13.10 6.52 2.51
C ARG A 91 -13.70 5.79 1.31
N GLU A 92 -13.08 5.91 0.13
CA GLU A 92 -13.52 5.22 -1.10
C GLU A 92 -13.35 3.68 -0.96
N GLU A 93 -12.19 3.20 -0.46
CA GLU A 93 -11.84 1.77 -0.40
C GLU A 93 -12.30 1.05 0.88
N LEU A 94 -12.45 1.74 2.01
CA LEU A 94 -12.80 1.16 3.32
C LEU A 94 -14.07 1.71 3.95
N GLY A 95 -14.51 2.91 3.55
CA GLY A 95 -15.67 3.61 4.15
C GLY A 95 -15.37 4.31 5.48
N ILE A 96 -14.11 4.43 5.89
CA ILE A 96 -13.68 4.89 7.21
C ILE A 96 -12.75 6.11 7.14
N HIS A 97 -12.57 6.78 8.28
CA HIS A 97 -11.49 7.74 8.51
C HIS A 97 -10.26 7.07 9.11
N ILE A 98 -9.07 7.53 8.73
CA ILE A 98 -7.81 7.02 9.24
C ILE A 98 -6.89 8.16 9.70
N GLU A 99 -6.03 7.87 10.66
CA GLU A 99 -4.96 8.77 11.09
C GLU A 99 -3.62 8.16 10.71
N LEU A 100 -2.83 8.89 9.88
CA LEU A 100 -1.48 8.45 9.54
C LEU A 100 -0.56 8.54 10.75
N GLU A 101 0.25 7.50 10.96
CA GLU A 101 1.12 7.41 12.14
C GLU A 101 2.60 7.39 11.77
N ARG A 102 3.01 6.54 10.84
CA ARG A 102 4.41 6.38 10.46
C ARG A 102 4.58 6.25 8.95
N PHE A 103 5.62 6.87 8.41
CA PHE A 103 6.07 6.63 7.04
C PHE A 103 7.02 5.42 7.03
N LEU A 104 6.52 4.26 6.59
CA LEU A 104 7.22 2.98 6.73
C LEU A 104 8.24 2.74 5.61
N VAL A 105 7.80 2.92 4.35
CA VAL A 105 8.61 2.58 3.17
C VAL A 105 8.43 3.62 2.07
N SER A 106 9.54 4.02 1.46
CA SER A 106 9.55 4.77 0.20
C SER A 106 10.25 3.94 -0.86
N SER A 107 9.49 3.48 -1.86
CA SER A 107 10.04 2.62 -2.90
C SER A 107 10.31 3.36 -4.20
N GLU A 108 11.37 2.93 -4.88
CA GLU A 108 11.66 3.22 -6.28
C GLU A 108 11.69 1.91 -7.04
N ALA A 109 10.77 1.74 -7.99
CA ALA A 109 10.64 0.52 -8.76
C ALA A 109 10.78 0.81 -10.27
N THR A 110 11.43 -0.09 -10.99
CA THR A 110 11.50 -0.08 -12.45
C THR A 110 10.83 -1.34 -12.99
N PHE A 111 9.71 -1.16 -13.69
CA PHE A 111 9.02 -2.24 -14.42
C PHE A 111 9.51 -2.25 -15.86
N ARG A 112 10.30 -3.27 -16.22
CA ARG A 112 10.81 -3.42 -17.58
C ARG A 112 9.82 -4.20 -18.43
N GLY A 113 9.26 -3.51 -19.43
CA GLY A 113 8.46 -4.13 -20.50
C GLY A 113 9.34 -4.56 -21.67
N PRO A 114 8.72 -5.07 -22.77
CA PRO A 114 9.46 -5.57 -23.92
C PRO A 114 10.38 -4.54 -24.58
N ASP A 115 9.93 -3.28 -24.70
CA ASP A 115 10.61 -2.22 -25.47
C ASP A 115 10.99 -0.99 -24.64
N THR A 116 10.47 -0.89 -23.41
CA THR A 116 10.66 0.30 -22.57
C THR A 116 10.41 -0.05 -21.10
N SER A 117 10.63 0.93 -20.20
CA SER A 117 10.39 0.77 -18.77
C SER A 117 9.44 1.83 -18.21
N ILE A 118 8.84 1.51 -17.07
CA ILE A 118 8.05 2.41 -16.25
C ILE A 118 8.76 2.54 -14.90
N ASP A 119 9.18 3.76 -14.55
CA ASP A 119 9.59 4.07 -13.19
C ASP A 119 8.35 4.38 -12.36
N TRP A 120 8.28 3.74 -11.18
CA TRP A 120 7.15 3.80 -10.28
C TRP A 120 7.61 4.04 -8.85
N ARG A 121 6.85 4.79 -8.08
CA ARG A 121 7.10 4.99 -6.65
C ARG A 121 5.89 4.57 -5.83
N THR A 122 6.12 3.89 -4.72
CA THR A 122 5.07 3.60 -3.74
C THR A 122 5.53 4.08 -2.37
N HIS A 123 4.66 4.81 -1.68
CA HIS A 123 4.88 5.28 -0.33
C HIS A 123 3.95 4.53 0.60
N VAL A 124 4.52 3.84 1.60
CA VAL A 124 3.75 3.01 2.53
C VAL A 124 3.73 3.67 3.90
N PHE A 125 2.53 3.83 4.44
CA PHE A 125 2.33 4.39 5.78
C PHE A 125 1.60 3.39 6.67
N SER A 126 1.84 3.42 7.98
CA SER A 126 0.89 2.90 8.95
C SER A 126 -0.14 3.98 9.27
N ALA A 127 -1.31 3.51 9.65
CA ALA A 127 -2.41 4.35 10.06
C ALA A 127 -3.26 3.62 11.09
N SER A 128 -4.02 4.37 11.89
CA SER A 128 -5.00 3.85 12.83
C SER A 128 -6.41 4.36 12.52
N THR A 129 -7.40 3.69 13.07
CA THR A 129 -8.80 4.10 13.05
C THR A 129 -9.51 3.56 14.28
N ASP A 130 -10.51 4.30 14.77
CA ASP A 130 -11.42 3.83 15.82
C ASP A 130 -12.68 3.14 15.25
N GLU A 131 -12.80 3.06 13.92
CA GLU A 131 -13.98 2.48 13.27
C GLU A 131 -13.84 0.96 13.14
N GLU A 132 -14.84 0.22 13.61
CA GLU A 132 -14.81 -1.25 13.61
C GLU A 132 -15.39 -1.88 12.35
N GLN A 133 -16.22 -1.15 11.61
CA GLN A 133 -16.90 -1.65 10.42
C GLN A 133 -16.28 -1.06 9.15
N LEU A 134 -16.01 -1.93 8.18
CA LEU A 134 -15.54 -1.55 6.85
C LEU A 134 -16.70 -1.62 5.87
N ASP A 135 -17.01 -0.50 5.22
CA ASP A 135 -18.09 -0.38 4.23
C ASP A 135 -17.62 0.42 3.01
N PRO A 136 -16.91 -0.21 2.06
CA PRO A 136 -16.39 0.46 0.88
C PRO A 136 -17.46 1.24 0.12
N ILE A 137 -17.18 2.51 -0.19
CA ILE A 137 -18.09 3.37 -0.94
C ILE A 137 -17.96 3.09 -2.45
N ASP A 138 -16.73 2.89 -2.94
CA ASP A 138 -16.48 2.55 -4.35
C ASP A 138 -16.62 1.05 -4.60
N THR A 139 -17.84 0.58 -4.70
CA THR A 139 -18.15 -0.83 -4.97
C THR A 139 -17.82 -1.28 -6.40
N HIS A 140 -17.47 -0.37 -7.31
CA HIS A 140 -16.96 -0.72 -8.63
C HIS A 140 -15.49 -1.11 -8.58
N GLU A 141 -14.72 -0.45 -7.74
CA GLU A 141 -13.29 -0.74 -7.58
C GLU A 141 -13.02 -1.79 -6.51
N ILE A 142 -13.80 -1.81 -5.42
CA ILE A 142 -13.62 -2.69 -4.27
C ILE A 142 -14.75 -3.71 -4.21
N SER A 143 -14.43 -4.99 -4.38
CA SER A 143 -15.41 -6.08 -4.26
C SER A 143 -15.65 -6.51 -2.82
N ALA A 144 -14.66 -6.34 -1.94
CA ALA A 144 -14.76 -6.64 -0.52
C ALA A 144 -13.69 -5.93 0.28
N ALA A 145 -14.03 -5.59 1.54
CA ALA A 145 -13.07 -5.18 2.56
C ALA A 145 -13.31 -6.01 3.82
N ARG A 146 -12.24 -6.30 4.58
CA ARG A 146 -12.32 -7.02 5.83
C ARG A 146 -11.15 -6.71 6.74
N TRP A 147 -11.31 -7.00 8.01
CA TRP A 147 -10.20 -7.08 8.93
C TRP A 147 -9.47 -8.43 8.78
N GLY A 148 -8.16 -8.38 8.79
CA GLY A 148 -7.23 -9.51 8.81
C GLY A 148 -6.13 -9.26 9.83
N SER A 149 -4.93 -9.81 9.62
CA SER A 149 -3.77 -9.57 10.48
C SER A 149 -2.47 -9.41 9.69
N ALA A 150 -1.44 -8.88 10.37
CA ALA A 150 -0.09 -8.78 9.82
C ALA A 150 0.48 -10.18 9.49
N GLU A 151 0.23 -11.19 10.33
CA GLU A 151 0.64 -12.57 10.09
C GLU A 151 -0.06 -13.17 8.86
N GLU A 152 -1.35 -12.86 8.68
CA GLU A 152 -2.07 -13.32 7.50
C GLU A 152 -1.49 -12.70 6.22
N LEU A 153 -1.17 -11.40 6.27
CA LEU A 153 -0.55 -10.69 5.14
C LEU A 153 0.84 -11.26 4.81
N GLY A 154 1.69 -11.46 5.82
CA GLY A 154 3.06 -11.98 5.68
C GLY A 154 3.12 -13.50 5.44
N GLY A 155 2.04 -14.23 5.66
CA GLY A 155 1.94 -15.69 5.53
C GLY A 155 1.09 -16.13 4.34
N PRO A 156 -0.16 -16.53 4.55
CA PRO A 156 -1.01 -17.11 3.50
C PRO A 156 -1.30 -16.17 2.35
N ILE A 157 -1.53 -14.88 2.58
CA ILE A 157 -1.74 -13.90 1.51
C ILE A 157 -0.46 -13.73 0.69
N ARG A 158 0.69 -13.57 1.33
CA ARG A 158 2.01 -13.53 0.67
C ARG A 158 2.23 -14.73 -0.24
N ALA A 159 1.99 -15.94 0.27
CA ALA A 159 2.12 -17.16 -0.50
C ALA A 159 1.18 -17.18 -1.72
N ARG A 160 -0.06 -16.71 -1.55
CA ARG A 160 -1.04 -16.60 -2.63
C ARG A 160 -0.61 -15.62 -3.71
N LEU A 161 -0.11 -14.43 -3.32
CA LEU A 161 0.40 -13.42 -4.25
C LEU A 161 1.57 -13.96 -5.07
N LEU A 162 2.55 -14.59 -4.44
CA LEU A 162 3.70 -15.21 -5.11
C LEU A 162 3.27 -16.35 -6.02
N GLY A 163 2.29 -17.16 -5.60
CA GLY A 163 1.73 -18.27 -6.38
C GLY A 163 1.06 -17.86 -7.68
N THR A 164 0.70 -16.57 -7.86
CA THR A 164 0.18 -16.06 -9.13
C THR A 164 1.22 -16.05 -10.26
N GLY A 165 2.51 -16.06 -9.92
CA GLY A 165 3.63 -15.93 -10.85
C GLY A 165 3.80 -14.54 -11.46
N ARG A 166 2.93 -13.58 -11.14
CA ARG A 166 2.95 -12.22 -11.71
C ARG A 166 4.01 -11.36 -11.04
N THR A 167 4.74 -10.60 -11.84
CA THR A 167 5.83 -9.73 -11.39
C THR A 167 5.33 -8.54 -10.59
N LEU A 168 4.19 -7.95 -10.96
CA LEU A 168 3.58 -6.86 -10.16
C LEU A 168 3.15 -7.33 -8.76
N TRP A 169 2.75 -8.60 -8.59
CA TRP A 169 2.48 -9.14 -7.26
C TRP A 169 3.76 -9.43 -6.46
N ARG A 170 4.86 -9.80 -7.12
CA ARG A 170 6.17 -9.89 -6.44
C ARG A 170 6.63 -8.54 -5.91
N TYR A 171 6.43 -7.47 -6.69
CA TYR A 171 6.68 -6.10 -6.21
C TYR A 171 5.80 -5.76 -5.00
N ARG A 172 4.51 -6.08 -5.07
CA ARG A 172 3.57 -5.85 -3.95
C ARG A 172 4.01 -6.61 -2.70
N VAL A 173 4.46 -7.85 -2.83
CA VAL A 173 5.00 -8.64 -1.71
C VAL A 173 6.25 -7.97 -1.13
N ALA A 174 7.17 -7.48 -1.97
CA ALA A 174 8.36 -6.77 -1.46
C ALA A 174 8.00 -5.52 -0.64
N LEU A 175 6.97 -4.77 -1.06
CA LEU A 175 6.43 -3.64 -0.28
C LEU A 175 5.85 -4.10 1.07
N HIS A 176 5.06 -5.18 1.07
CA HIS A 176 4.46 -5.71 2.29
C HIS A 176 5.53 -6.23 3.27
N ASP A 177 6.49 -7.00 2.77
CA ASP A 177 7.60 -7.53 3.58
C ASP A 177 8.40 -6.39 4.22
N ALA A 178 8.74 -5.34 3.45
CA ALA A 178 9.47 -4.18 3.97
C ALA A 178 8.64 -3.38 4.99
N ALA A 179 7.34 -3.20 4.75
CA ALA A 179 6.47 -2.49 5.67
C ALA A 179 6.27 -3.25 6.99
N LEU A 180 6.08 -4.57 6.94
CA LEU A 180 5.99 -5.42 8.14
C LEU A 180 7.28 -5.36 8.95
N ALA A 181 8.45 -5.47 8.30
CA ALA A 181 9.74 -5.32 8.97
C ALA A 181 9.90 -3.94 9.63
N ALA A 182 9.48 -2.86 8.96
CA ALA A 182 9.51 -1.52 9.52
C ALA A 182 8.55 -1.33 10.71
N LEU A 183 7.44 -2.07 10.75
CA LEU A 183 6.52 -2.07 11.90
C LEU A 183 7.15 -2.75 13.12
N ASP A 184 7.94 -3.81 12.92
CA ASP A 184 8.63 -4.54 13.99
C ASP A 184 9.83 -3.76 14.54
N ASP A 185 10.45 -2.87 13.74
CA ASP A 185 11.61 -2.05 14.10
C ASP A 185 11.25 -0.81 14.96
N VAL A 186 10.32 -0.92 15.90
CA VAL A 186 10.04 0.16 16.86
C VAL A 186 11.09 0.13 17.97
N PRO A 187 11.95 1.17 18.12
CA PRO A 187 12.88 1.22 19.25
C PRO A 187 12.09 1.28 20.55
N GLY A 188 12.10 0.18 21.33
CA GLY A 188 11.53 0.13 22.68
C GLY A 188 10.31 -0.75 22.88
N THR A 189 9.83 -1.48 21.89
CA THR A 189 8.73 -2.43 22.09
C THR A 189 9.30 -3.84 22.28
N VAL A 190 9.18 -4.39 23.47
CA VAL A 190 9.41 -5.81 23.75
C VAL A 190 8.33 -6.59 22.99
N PRO A 191 8.66 -7.67 22.22
CA PRO A 191 7.66 -8.47 21.54
C PRO A 191 6.61 -8.97 22.52
N GLY A 192 5.34 -8.57 22.33
CA GLY A 192 4.22 -9.07 23.11
C GLY A 192 3.53 -8.09 24.07
N THR A 193 3.91 -6.81 24.09
CA THR A 193 3.20 -5.79 24.88
C THR A 193 3.12 -4.48 24.13
N ARG A 194 2.05 -4.29 23.33
CA ARG A 194 1.55 -2.94 23.08
C ARG A 194 0.68 -2.52 24.27
N PRO A 195 0.76 -1.27 24.75
CA PRO A 195 -0.01 -0.79 25.88
C PRO A 195 -1.51 -0.84 25.62
#